data_40b10155ce4e3c1c3ec7559a5e8de97d
#
_entry.id   40b10155ce4e3c1c3ec7559a5e8de97d
#
_cell.length_a   1.000
_cell.length_b   1.000
_cell.length_c   1.000
_cell.angle_alpha   90.00
_cell.angle_beta   90.00
_cell.angle_gamma   90.00
#
_symmetry.space_group_name_H-M   'P 1'
#
loop_
_entity.id
_entity.type
_entity.pdbx_description
1 polymer ?
#
loop_
_entity_poly.entity_id
_entity_poly.type
_entity_poly.pdbx_seq_one_letter_code
_entity_poly.pdbx_strand_id
1 'polypeptide(L)'
;MKVLRFILVGIINVIISLIVFTFLIHKGSSSEIALLASYVIGILIGFFLNKKWVFNTPKSNHDFIKYLLSYLFTYALNLLTLQLVVSTDLIDIITAQIYLISVFALINYNLIRLFVFNSK
;
A
#
# COMPACT_ATOMS: atom_id res chain seq x y z
N MET A 1 -19.25 -6.74 -9.60
CA MET A 1 -17.86 -7.15 -9.77
C MET A 1 -16.94 -6.56 -8.73
N LYS A 2 -17.15 -6.98 -7.49
CA LYS A 2 -16.33 -6.47 -6.41
C LYS A 2 -14.84 -6.76 -6.59
N VAL A 3 -14.54 -7.99 -7.00
CA VAL A 3 -13.14 -8.40 -7.12
C VAL A 3 -12.43 -7.56 -8.16
N LEU A 4 -13.07 -7.34 -9.30
CA LEU A 4 -12.45 -6.53 -10.35
C LEU A 4 -12.23 -5.10 -9.91
N ARG A 5 -13.22 -4.50 -9.24
CA ARG A 5 -13.07 -3.14 -8.74
C ARG A 5 -11.98 -3.05 -7.68
N PHE A 6 -11.91 -4.04 -6.81
CA PHE A 6 -10.86 -4.06 -5.79
C PHE A 6 -9.48 -4.12 -6.43
N ILE A 7 -9.33 -4.95 -7.46
CA ILE A 7 -8.06 -5.05 -8.18
C ILE A 7 -7.72 -3.71 -8.83
N LEU A 8 -8.70 -3.06 -9.45
CA LEU A 8 -8.47 -1.77 -10.08
C LEU A 8 -8.04 -0.71 -9.08
N VAL A 9 -8.68 -0.68 -7.91
CA VAL A 9 -8.28 0.24 -6.85
C VAL A 9 -6.86 -0.07 -6.39
N GLY A 10 -6.52 -1.35 -6.28
CA GLY A 10 -5.17 -1.74 -5.91
C GLY A 10 -4.14 -1.27 -6.91
N ILE A 11 -4.43 -1.41 -8.19
CA ILE A 11 -3.52 -0.96 -9.24
C ILE A 11 -3.35 0.55 -9.19
N ILE A 12 -4.44 1.29 -9.03
CA ILE A 12 -4.39 2.74 -8.91
C ILE A 12 -3.52 3.13 -7.72
N ASN A 13 -3.72 2.46 -6.59
CA ASN A 13 -2.95 2.72 -5.39
C ASN A 13 -1.46 2.49 -5.60
N VAL A 14 -1.10 1.39 -6.24
CA VAL A 14 0.30 1.08 -6.51
C VAL A 14 0.93 2.17 -7.39
N ILE A 15 0.23 2.57 -8.44
CA ILE A 15 0.74 3.58 -9.35
C ILE A 15 0.95 4.90 -8.62
N ILE A 16 -0.04 5.35 -7.86
CA ILE A 16 0.07 6.61 -7.14
C ILE A 16 1.17 6.54 -6.09
N SER A 17 1.24 5.43 -5.37
CA SER A 17 2.27 5.25 -4.35
C SER A 17 3.67 5.30 -4.96
N LEU A 18 3.87 4.68 -6.11
CA LEU A 18 5.17 4.71 -6.78
C LEU A 18 5.52 6.11 -7.26
N ILE A 19 4.54 6.85 -7.75
CA ILE A 19 4.78 8.23 -8.17
C ILE A 19 5.22 9.08 -6.98
N VAL A 20 4.52 8.96 -5.85
CA VAL A 20 4.86 9.72 -4.65
C VAL A 20 6.24 9.32 -4.14
N PHE A 21 6.49 8.03 -4.06
CA PHE A 21 7.77 7.53 -3.57
C PHE A 21 8.93 8.04 -4.44
N THR A 22 8.79 7.86 -5.75
CA THR A 22 9.84 8.26 -6.68
C THR A 22 10.08 9.76 -6.63
N PHE A 23 9.00 10.54 -6.60
CA PHE A 23 9.12 11.99 -6.53
C PHE A 23 9.89 12.42 -5.28
N LEU A 24 9.55 11.86 -4.13
CA LEU A 24 10.22 12.24 -2.89
C LEU A 24 11.68 11.80 -2.86
N ILE A 25 11.99 10.62 -3.39
CA ILE A 25 13.38 10.18 -3.46
C ILE A 25 14.20 11.13 -4.33
N HIS A 26 13.65 11.55 -5.47
CA HIS A 26 14.35 12.49 -6.33
C HIS A 26 14.51 13.88 -5.71
N LYS A 27 13.64 14.21 -4.74
CA LYS A 27 13.73 15.47 -4.01
C LYS A 27 14.72 15.39 -2.84
N GLY A 28 15.31 14.23 -2.60
CA GLY A 28 16.29 14.07 -1.56
C GLY A 28 15.74 13.56 -0.23
N SER A 29 14.48 13.12 -0.20
CA SER A 29 13.93 12.56 1.02
C SER A 29 14.56 11.22 1.34
N SER A 30 14.59 10.86 2.64
CA SER A 30 15.01 9.53 3.03
C SER A 30 13.99 8.50 2.56
N SER A 31 14.43 7.25 2.45
CA SER A 31 13.52 6.19 2.04
C SER A 31 12.38 5.99 3.03
N GLU A 32 12.66 6.18 4.32
CA GLU A 32 11.62 6.04 5.34
C GLU A 32 10.50 7.05 5.14
N ILE A 33 10.86 8.31 4.90
CA ILE A 33 9.86 9.36 4.72
C ILE A 33 9.13 9.19 3.40
N ALA A 34 9.85 8.85 2.33
CA ALA A 34 9.23 8.64 1.03
C ALA A 34 8.22 7.49 1.09
N LEU A 35 8.62 6.39 1.73
CA LEU A 35 7.75 5.23 1.85
C LEU A 35 6.54 5.54 2.74
N LEU A 36 6.76 6.23 3.85
CA LEU A 36 5.68 6.60 4.75
C LEU A 36 4.65 7.47 4.03
N ALA A 37 5.10 8.47 3.30
CA ALA A 37 4.19 9.36 2.57
C ALA A 37 3.39 8.59 1.54
N SER A 38 4.04 7.68 0.80
CA SER A 38 3.34 6.90 -0.21
C SER A 38 2.28 5.99 0.43
N TYR A 39 2.58 5.42 1.60
CA TYR A 39 1.62 4.58 2.28
C TYR A 39 0.45 5.38 2.86
N VAL A 40 0.73 6.57 3.42
CA VAL A 40 -0.35 7.42 3.94
C VAL A 40 -1.33 7.78 2.83
N ILE A 41 -0.81 8.19 1.68
CA ILE A 41 -1.68 8.51 0.54
C ILE A 41 -2.44 7.28 0.09
N GLY A 42 -1.76 6.14 0.02
CA GLY A 42 -2.41 4.89 -0.36
C GLY A 42 -3.53 4.50 0.60
N ILE A 43 -3.31 4.68 1.90
CA ILE A 43 -4.33 4.36 2.89
C ILE A 43 -5.56 5.23 2.68
N LEU A 44 -5.37 6.53 2.53
CA LEU A 44 -6.50 7.45 2.40
C LEU A 44 -7.29 7.19 1.13
N ILE A 45 -6.60 7.08 0.01
CA ILE A 45 -7.26 6.85 -1.27
C ILE A 45 -7.88 5.47 -1.31
N GLY A 46 -7.13 4.48 -0.88
CA GLY A 46 -7.59 3.10 -0.94
C GLY A 46 -8.80 2.83 -0.09
N PHE A 47 -8.79 3.32 1.15
CA PHE A 47 -9.92 3.09 2.02
C PHE A 47 -11.18 3.75 1.48
N PHE A 48 -11.02 5.01 1.04
CA PHE A 48 -12.15 5.76 0.52
C PHE A 48 -12.75 5.08 -0.70
N LEU A 49 -11.93 4.69 -1.66
CA LEU A 49 -12.40 4.03 -2.87
C LEU A 49 -12.98 2.66 -2.58
N ASN A 50 -12.35 1.90 -1.71
CA ASN A 50 -12.86 0.57 -1.37
C ASN A 50 -14.20 0.67 -0.68
N LYS A 51 -14.34 1.61 0.23
CA LYS A 51 -15.59 1.79 0.94
C LYS A 51 -16.73 2.18 0.00
N LYS A 52 -16.47 3.16 -0.86
CA LYS A 52 -17.53 3.73 -1.68
C LYS A 52 -17.78 2.99 -2.98
N TRP A 53 -16.72 2.52 -3.59
CA TRP A 53 -16.82 1.99 -4.94
C TRP A 53 -16.82 0.46 -4.98
N VAL A 54 -15.92 -0.14 -4.21
CA VAL A 54 -15.75 -1.60 -4.30
C VAL A 54 -16.84 -2.31 -3.49
N PHE A 55 -16.94 -1.98 -2.23
CA PHE A 55 -17.84 -2.71 -1.33
C PHE A 55 -19.18 -2.02 -1.11
N ASN A 56 -19.19 -0.71 -1.32
CA ASN A 56 -20.42 0.08 -1.29
C ASN A 56 -21.30 -0.22 -0.08
N THR A 57 -20.69 -0.35 1.07
CA THR A 57 -21.39 -0.57 2.32
C THR A 57 -20.89 0.38 3.37
N PRO A 58 -21.75 0.77 4.32
CA PRO A 58 -21.27 1.61 5.42
C PRO A 58 -20.23 0.86 6.23
N LYS A 59 -19.20 1.57 6.64
CA LYS A 59 -18.14 0.99 7.42
C LYS A 59 -18.03 1.72 8.75
N SER A 60 -17.74 0.96 9.79
CA SER A 60 -17.53 1.52 11.11
C SER A 60 -16.09 1.99 11.25
N ASN A 61 -15.83 2.71 12.35
CA ASN A 61 -14.45 3.06 12.69
C ASN A 61 -13.61 1.82 12.93
N HIS A 62 -14.26 0.75 13.38
CA HIS A 62 -13.57 -0.52 13.60
C HIS A 62 -12.96 -1.06 12.31
N ASP A 63 -13.72 -0.96 11.20
CA ASP A 63 -13.21 -1.40 9.91
C ASP A 63 -12.03 -0.55 9.45
N PHE A 64 -12.09 0.75 9.69
CA PHE A 64 -10.98 1.62 9.33
C PHE A 64 -9.73 1.27 10.13
N ILE A 65 -9.89 0.96 11.42
CA ILE A 65 -8.75 0.59 12.25
C ILE A 65 -8.10 -0.69 11.74
N LYS A 66 -8.90 -1.68 11.36
CA LYS A 66 -8.36 -2.92 10.79
C LYS A 66 -7.62 -2.65 9.48
N TYR A 67 -8.18 -1.79 8.64
CA TYR A 67 -7.56 -1.40 7.39
C TYR A 67 -6.20 -0.74 7.66
N LEU A 68 -6.18 0.18 8.60
CA LEU A 68 -4.96 0.90 8.97
C LEU A 68 -3.90 -0.07 9.51
N LEU A 69 -4.31 -1.01 10.37
CA LEU A 69 -3.37 -1.98 10.92
C LEU A 69 -2.78 -2.87 9.83
N SER A 70 -3.59 -3.27 8.85
CA SER A 70 -3.08 -4.06 7.74
C SER A 70 -2.01 -3.29 6.97
N TYR A 71 -2.24 -2.01 6.73
CA TYR A 71 -1.27 -1.18 6.02
C TYR A 71 -0.01 -0.93 6.85
N LEU A 72 -0.17 -0.73 8.16
CA LEU A 72 0.99 -0.53 9.02
C LEU A 72 1.89 -1.76 9.03
N PHE A 73 1.28 -2.94 9.10
CA PHE A 73 2.03 -4.18 9.04
C PHE A 73 2.78 -4.32 7.72
N THR A 74 2.09 -4.06 6.63
CA THR A 74 2.69 -4.15 5.30
C THR A 74 3.80 -3.11 5.13
N TYR A 75 3.56 -1.89 5.65
CA TYR A 75 4.57 -0.83 5.59
C TYR A 75 5.84 -1.24 6.32
N ALA A 76 5.69 -1.78 7.52
CA ALA A 76 6.87 -2.18 8.30
C ALA A 76 7.67 -3.26 7.57
N LEU A 77 6.99 -4.25 7.01
CA LEU A 77 7.67 -5.31 6.26
C LEU A 77 8.34 -4.77 5.01
N ASN A 78 7.66 -3.88 4.30
CA ASN A 78 8.21 -3.27 3.09
C ASN A 78 9.46 -2.46 3.44
N LEU A 79 9.38 -1.65 4.49
CA LEU A 79 10.52 -0.82 4.88
C LEU A 79 11.73 -1.67 5.26
N LEU A 80 11.52 -2.69 6.07
CA LEU A 80 12.62 -3.56 6.48
C LEU A 80 13.23 -4.26 5.27
N THR A 81 12.40 -4.80 4.39
CA THR A 81 12.88 -5.49 3.21
C THR A 81 13.61 -4.55 2.27
N LEU A 82 13.06 -3.34 2.10
CA LEU A 82 13.69 -2.35 1.23
C LEU A 82 15.08 -1.99 1.73
N GLN A 83 15.21 -1.77 3.03
CA GLN A 83 16.51 -1.45 3.61
C GLN A 83 17.50 -2.58 3.45
N LEU A 84 17.05 -3.82 3.62
CA LEU A 84 17.92 -4.97 3.42
C LEU A 84 18.38 -5.11 1.98
N VAL A 85 17.46 -4.94 1.03
CA VAL A 85 17.81 -5.07 -0.38
C VAL A 85 18.76 -3.97 -0.81
N VAL A 86 18.49 -2.73 -0.41
CA VAL A 86 19.32 -1.61 -0.80
C VAL A 86 20.73 -1.72 -0.19
N SER A 87 20.83 -2.29 1.01
CA SER A 87 22.14 -2.44 1.66
C SER A 87 23.07 -3.37 0.91
N THR A 88 22.54 -4.19 0.01
CA THR A 88 23.40 -5.09 -0.80
C THR A 88 24.07 -4.37 -1.97
N ASP A 89 23.61 -3.17 -2.31
CA ASP A 89 24.11 -2.39 -3.45
C ASP A 89 23.94 -3.07 -4.80
N LEU A 90 23.11 -4.11 -4.86
CA LEU A 90 22.86 -4.82 -6.12
C LEU A 90 21.79 -4.17 -6.97
N ILE A 91 20.92 -3.37 -6.33
CA ILE A 91 19.77 -2.82 -7.03
C ILE A 91 19.49 -1.44 -6.41
N ASP A 92 19.10 -0.48 -7.24
CA ASP A 92 18.82 0.84 -6.71
C ASP A 92 17.46 0.87 -6.00
N ILE A 93 17.26 1.92 -5.22
CA ILE A 93 16.12 1.97 -4.31
C ILE A 93 14.78 2.05 -5.04
N ILE A 94 14.73 2.76 -6.16
CA ILE A 94 13.47 2.89 -6.90
C ILE A 94 13.11 1.58 -7.57
N THR A 95 14.07 0.92 -8.20
CA THR A 95 13.83 -0.39 -8.81
C THR A 95 13.42 -1.41 -7.75
N ALA A 96 14.10 -1.40 -6.60
CA ALA A 96 13.76 -2.30 -5.51
C ALA A 96 12.32 -2.08 -5.07
N GLN A 97 11.89 -0.83 -4.92
CA GLN A 97 10.55 -0.55 -4.46
C GLN A 97 9.50 -0.94 -5.50
N ILE A 98 9.81 -0.84 -6.78
CA ILE A 98 8.86 -1.29 -7.80
C ILE A 98 8.55 -2.77 -7.62
N TYR A 99 9.56 -3.60 -7.39
CA TYR A 99 9.34 -5.02 -7.14
C TYR A 99 8.65 -5.26 -5.82
N LEU A 100 9.09 -4.57 -4.76
CA LEU A 100 8.57 -4.81 -3.42
C LEU A 100 7.13 -4.38 -3.29
N ILE A 101 6.74 -3.25 -3.87
CA ILE A 101 5.36 -2.82 -3.74
C ILE A 101 4.42 -3.77 -4.47
N SER A 102 4.88 -4.38 -5.56
CA SER A 102 4.07 -5.37 -6.25
C SER A 102 3.82 -6.58 -5.36
N VAL A 103 4.87 -7.08 -4.69
CA VAL A 103 4.73 -8.22 -3.79
C VAL A 103 3.86 -7.87 -2.60
N PHE A 104 4.14 -6.75 -1.96
CA PHE A 104 3.40 -6.37 -0.77
C PHE A 104 1.97 -5.92 -1.07
N ALA A 105 1.71 -5.46 -2.31
CA ALA A 105 0.35 -5.17 -2.71
C ALA A 105 -0.50 -6.45 -2.72
N LEU A 106 0.09 -7.55 -3.18
CA LEU A 106 -0.62 -8.84 -3.15
C LEU A 106 -0.88 -9.28 -1.72
N ILE A 107 0.10 -9.13 -0.85
CA ILE A 107 -0.07 -9.48 0.56
C ILE A 107 -1.15 -8.61 1.18
N ASN A 108 -1.08 -7.31 0.93
CA ASN A 108 -2.05 -6.39 1.50
C ASN A 108 -3.45 -6.61 0.95
N TYR A 109 -3.55 -6.95 -0.33
CA TYR A 109 -4.84 -7.32 -0.92
C TYR A 109 -5.50 -8.45 -0.14
N ASN A 110 -4.74 -9.51 0.14
CA ASN A 110 -5.28 -10.65 0.87
C ASN A 110 -5.64 -10.27 2.31
N LEU A 111 -4.81 -9.47 2.96
CA LEU A 111 -5.10 -9.02 4.32
C LEU A 111 -6.39 -8.21 4.38
N ILE A 112 -6.56 -7.29 3.44
CA ILE A 112 -7.75 -6.44 3.45
C ILE A 112 -8.98 -7.25 3.11
N ARG A 113 -8.87 -8.12 2.12
CA ARG A 113 -10.02 -8.93 1.72
C ARG A 113 -10.48 -9.86 2.83
N LEU A 114 -9.55 -10.49 3.52
CA LEU A 114 -9.88 -11.49 4.52
C LEU A 114 -10.13 -10.89 5.90
N PHE A 115 -9.52 -9.77 6.19
CA PHE A 115 -9.51 -9.23 7.54
C PHE A 115 -10.42 -8.02 7.72
N VAL A 116 -10.42 -7.11 6.74
CA VAL A 116 -11.13 -5.84 6.88
C VAL A 116 -12.53 -5.92 6.28
N PHE A 117 -12.62 -6.31 5.01
CA PHE A 117 -13.88 -6.27 4.28
C PHE A 117 -14.52 -7.63 4.08
N ASN A 118 -14.13 -8.59 4.89
CA ASN A 118 -14.78 -9.88 4.87
C ASN A 118 -16.14 -9.74 5.55
N SER A 119 -17.17 -9.71 4.75
CA SER A 119 -18.52 -9.51 5.28
C SER A 119 -19.19 -10.79 5.69
N LYS A 120 -18.63 -11.86 5.34
CA LYS A 120 -19.17 -13.15 5.59
C LYS A 120 -20.67 -13.16 5.52
#